data_d364d516b0b591b7edb1109f9d384053
#
_entry.id   d364d516b0b591b7edb1109f9d384053
#
_cell.length_a   1.000
_cell.length_b   1.000
_cell.length_c   1.000
_cell.angle_alpha   90.00
_cell.angle_beta   90.00
_cell.angle_gamma   90.00
#
_symmetry.space_group_name_H-M   'P 1'
#
loop_
_entity.id
_entity.type
_entity.pdbx_description
1 polymer ?
#
loop_
_entity_poly.entity_id
_entity_poly.type
_entity_poly.pdbx_seq_one_letter_code
_entity_poly.pdbx_strand_id
1 'polypeptide(L)'
;MATLSSLIPSTNLAVATGTLSALNGGTGVANLTGVVVGNGTSPFTSLTAPSGALVGTTDTQTLSAKTLTGTKETVFTITDGASVDINPANGGIQLWTLGASRTPTATNMVAGQSVTLLIDDGTAYTITWSSIGVVWLDSASAPTLQTTGFTIIELFEVGTTVYGLARR
;
A
#
# COMPACT_ATOMS: atom_id res chain seq x y z
N MET A 1 19.28 -41.87 41.84
CA MET A 1 19.51 -42.02 40.38
C MET A 1 19.58 -40.62 39.78
N ALA A 2 20.75 -40.20 39.29
CA ALA A 2 20.84 -38.92 38.56
C ALA A 2 20.12 -39.07 37.23
N THR A 3 19.22 -38.14 36.90
CA THR A 3 18.55 -38.12 35.61
C THR A 3 19.55 -37.73 34.54
N LEU A 4 19.48 -38.35 33.36
CA LEU A 4 20.36 -38.07 32.20
C LEU A 4 20.49 -36.55 31.87
N SER A 5 19.52 -35.73 32.30
CA SER A 5 19.54 -34.29 32.10
C SER A 5 20.60 -33.54 32.92
N SER A 6 21.14 -34.16 34.00
CA SER A 6 22.19 -33.58 34.84
C SER A 6 23.62 -33.84 34.33
N LEU A 7 23.75 -34.63 33.26
CA LEU A 7 25.05 -35.06 32.72
C LEU A 7 25.47 -34.34 31.45
N ILE A 8 24.61 -33.53 30.85
CA ILE A 8 24.95 -32.73 29.67
C ILE A 8 25.14 -31.29 30.11
N PRO A 9 26.38 -30.76 30.19
CA PRO A 9 26.58 -29.33 30.40
C PRO A 9 25.89 -28.55 29.27
N SER A 10 25.22 -27.45 29.60
CA SER A 10 24.51 -26.57 28.67
C SER A 10 25.37 -26.07 27.51
N THR A 11 26.69 -26.20 27.62
CA THR A 11 27.65 -25.80 26.59
C THR A 11 27.88 -26.88 25.51
N ASN A 12 27.31 -28.10 25.65
CA ASN A 12 27.60 -29.23 24.77
C ASN A 12 26.38 -29.71 23.96
N LEU A 13 25.46 -28.83 23.65
CA LEU A 13 24.36 -29.14 22.71
C LEU A 13 24.88 -29.48 21.29
N ALA A 14 26.13 -29.15 20.98
CA ALA A 14 26.76 -29.44 19.68
C ALA A 14 27.03 -30.94 19.43
N VAL A 15 26.89 -31.81 20.46
CA VAL A 15 27.15 -33.27 20.35
C VAL A 15 25.84 -34.08 20.38
N ALA A 16 24.68 -33.45 20.50
CA ALA A 16 23.40 -34.16 20.42
C ALA A 16 23.13 -34.58 18.98
N THR A 17 23.42 -35.85 18.68
CA THR A 17 22.99 -36.45 17.40
C THR A 17 21.48 -36.69 17.45
N GLY A 18 20.76 -36.01 16.55
CA GLY A 18 19.32 -36.16 16.43
C GLY A 18 18.55 -34.84 16.46
N THR A 19 17.27 -34.92 16.26
CA THR A 19 16.37 -33.76 16.24
C THR A 19 15.92 -33.43 17.64
N LEU A 20 16.19 -32.23 18.15
CA LEU A 20 15.61 -31.73 19.40
C LEU A 20 14.13 -31.39 19.18
N SER A 21 13.27 -31.95 20.02
CA SER A 21 11.82 -31.68 19.94
C SER A 21 11.52 -30.19 20.09
N ALA A 22 10.48 -29.69 19.37
CA ALA A 22 9.98 -28.33 19.50
C ALA A 22 9.56 -28.00 20.94
N LEU A 23 9.02 -28.98 21.68
CA LEU A 23 8.65 -28.83 23.09
C LEU A 23 9.84 -28.51 23.99
N ASN A 24 11.04 -28.92 23.60
CA ASN A 24 12.30 -28.67 24.31
C ASN A 24 13.14 -27.54 23.69
N GLY A 25 12.50 -26.68 22.89
CA GLY A 25 13.16 -25.54 22.25
C GLY A 25 13.88 -25.85 20.95
N GLY A 26 13.75 -27.06 20.42
CA GLY A 26 14.30 -27.43 19.11
C GLY A 26 13.29 -27.17 17.97
N THR A 27 13.73 -27.38 16.73
CA THR A 27 12.86 -27.27 15.54
C THR A 27 11.92 -28.45 15.38
N GLY A 28 12.20 -29.57 16.02
CA GLY A 28 11.48 -30.83 15.87
C GLY A 28 11.71 -31.57 14.55
N VAL A 29 12.58 -31.04 13.68
CA VAL A 29 12.94 -31.63 12.38
C VAL A 29 14.45 -31.56 12.15
N ALA A 30 14.98 -32.52 11.39
CA ALA A 30 16.43 -32.62 11.13
C ALA A 30 16.94 -31.51 10.22
N ASN A 31 16.16 -31.14 9.21
CA ASN A 31 16.50 -30.10 8.24
C ASN A 31 15.28 -29.24 7.94
N LEU A 32 15.49 -27.93 7.86
CA LEU A 32 14.51 -26.96 7.42
C LEU A 32 15.12 -26.16 6.26
N THR A 33 14.38 -26.07 5.16
CA THR A 33 14.75 -25.24 4.01
C THR A 33 13.60 -24.29 3.73
N GLY A 34 13.92 -23.01 3.51
CA GLY A 34 12.90 -22.00 3.24
C GLY A 34 12.53 -21.13 4.44
N VAL A 35 11.35 -20.55 4.40
CA VAL A 35 10.83 -19.72 5.49
C VAL A 35 10.31 -20.61 6.60
N VAL A 36 10.87 -20.49 7.78
CA VAL A 36 10.47 -21.30 8.94
C VAL A 36 9.18 -20.75 9.53
N VAL A 37 8.21 -21.63 9.73
CA VAL A 37 6.92 -21.30 10.33
C VAL A 37 6.80 -22.01 11.68
N GLY A 38 6.61 -21.21 12.74
CA GLY A 38 6.35 -21.75 14.08
C GLY A 38 5.02 -22.51 14.11
N ASN A 39 4.98 -23.62 14.83
CA ASN A 39 3.79 -24.50 14.91
C ASN A 39 3.47 -24.87 16.37
N GLY A 40 3.51 -23.89 17.27
CA GLY A 40 3.28 -24.10 18.70
C GLY A 40 4.26 -25.11 19.29
N THR A 41 3.74 -26.18 19.91
CA THR A 41 4.53 -27.28 20.49
C THR A 41 4.84 -28.40 19.48
N SER A 42 4.32 -28.31 18.26
CA SER A 42 4.60 -29.25 17.18
C SER A 42 5.89 -28.90 16.44
N PRO A 43 6.47 -29.83 15.66
CA PRO A 43 7.63 -29.53 14.83
C PRO A 43 7.39 -28.32 13.92
N PHE A 44 8.42 -27.52 13.73
CA PHE A 44 8.38 -26.40 12.79
C PHE A 44 8.14 -26.91 11.37
N THR A 45 7.40 -26.14 10.60
CA THR A 45 7.22 -26.36 9.17
C THR A 45 8.01 -25.33 8.37
N SER A 46 8.19 -25.55 7.08
CA SER A 46 8.77 -24.56 6.19
C SER A 46 7.92 -24.36 4.96
N LEU A 47 7.89 -23.12 4.48
CA LEU A 47 7.41 -22.76 3.16
C LEU A 47 8.59 -22.63 2.23
N THR A 48 8.42 -22.95 0.95
CA THR A 48 9.45 -22.72 -0.06
C THR A 48 9.87 -21.25 -0.04
N ALA A 49 11.13 -20.98 0.21
CA ALA A 49 11.63 -19.60 0.17
C ALA A 49 11.52 -19.06 -1.25
N PRO A 50 10.99 -17.85 -1.44
CA PRO A 50 11.09 -17.17 -2.72
C PRO A 50 12.57 -16.86 -3.00
N SER A 51 12.95 -16.77 -4.27
CA SER A 51 14.33 -16.46 -4.67
C SER A 51 14.74 -14.99 -4.43
N GLY A 52 13.89 -14.20 -3.79
CA GLY A 52 14.11 -12.79 -3.48
C GLY A 52 13.68 -12.43 -2.08
N ALA A 53 13.69 -11.13 -1.76
CA ALA A 53 13.22 -10.63 -0.47
C ALA A 53 11.73 -10.94 -0.25
N LEU A 54 11.37 -11.22 1.01
CA LEU A 54 9.97 -11.34 1.43
C LEU A 54 9.33 -9.95 1.45
N VAL A 55 8.10 -9.87 0.95
CA VAL A 55 7.31 -8.64 0.98
C VAL A 55 6.46 -8.63 2.25
N GLY A 56 6.71 -7.66 3.11
CA GLY A 56 5.87 -7.40 4.28
C GLY A 56 4.56 -6.70 3.91
N THR A 57 3.62 -6.69 4.81
CA THR A 57 2.32 -6.01 4.62
C THR A 57 2.34 -4.55 5.03
N THR A 58 3.34 -4.11 5.79
CA THR A 58 3.45 -2.76 6.38
C THR A 58 4.73 -2.03 6.01
N ASP A 59 5.72 -2.74 5.45
CA ASP A 59 7.01 -2.18 5.11
C ASP A 59 6.96 -1.46 3.76
N THR A 60 7.66 -0.34 3.65
CA THR A 60 7.89 0.31 2.35
C THR A 60 8.91 -0.50 1.57
N GLN A 61 8.47 -1.16 0.50
CA GLN A 61 9.33 -2.00 -0.35
C GLN A 61 9.11 -1.67 -1.82
N THR A 62 10.21 -1.62 -2.57
CA THR A 62 10.17 -1.49 -4.02
C THR A 62 10.06 -2.88 -4.66
N LEU A 63 9.00 -3.11 -5.43
CA LEU A 63 8.79 -4.32 -6.22
C LEU A 63 9.28 -4.07 -7.66
N SER A 64 10.40 -4.69 -8.05
CA SER A 64 10.91 -4.60 -9.41
C SER A 64 10.71 -5.92 -10.16
N ALA A 65 10.43 -5.83 -11.46
CA ALA A 65 10.22 -6.99 -12.35
C ALA A 65 9.12 -7.95 -11.83
N LYS A 66 8.01 -7.39 -11.31
CA LYS A 66 6.85 -8.15 -10.85
C LYS A 66 5.64 -7.88 -11.74
N THR A 67 4.92 -8.94 -12.09
CA THR A 67 3.59 -8.83 -12.70
C THR A 67 2.55 -8.95 -11.61
N LEU A 68 1.69 -7.92 -11.50
CA LEU A 68 0.55 -7.91 -10.57
C LEU A 68 -0.71 -8.25 -11.36
N THR A 69 -1.41 -9.31 -10.97
CA THR A 69 -2.65 -9.75 -11.62
C THR A 69 -3.81 -9.65 -10.64
N GLY A 70 -4.94 -9.09 -11.09
CA GLY A 70 -6.14 -8.98 -10.26
C GLY A 70 -6.00 -8.02 -9.07
N THR A 71 -5.17 -7.00 -9.20
CA THR A 71 -5.07 -5.95 -8.18
C THR A 71 -6.39 -5.18 -8.06
N LYS A 72 -6.79 -4.90 -6.83
CA LYS A 72 -7.95 -4.06 -6.51
C LYS A 72 -7.45 -2.81 -5.82
N GLU A 73 -7.74 -1.66 -6.40
CA GLU A 73 -7.47 -0.38 -5.76
C GLU A 73 -8.55 -0.02 -4.74
N THR A 74 -8.16 0.71 -3.72
CA THR A 74 -9.10 1.29 -2.77
C THR A 74 -9.78 2.49 -3.41
N VAL A 75 -11.12 2.50 -3.42
CA VAL A 75 -11.90 3.69 -3.77
C VAL A 75 -12.15 4.46 -2.48
N PHE A 76 -11.72 5.71 -2.46
CA PHE A 76 -11.89 6.60 -1.31
C PHE A 76 -12.98 7.63 -1.60
N THR A 77 -13.90 7.83 -0.65
CA THR A 77 -14.89 8.90 -0.74
C THR A 77 -14.40 10.11 0.03
N ILE A 78 -14.15 11.20 -0.69
CA ILE A 78 -13.75 12.47 -0.09
C ILE A 78 -14.93 13.05 0.69
N THR A 79 -14.71 13.32 1.97
CA THR A 79 -15.65 14.10 2.78
C THR A 79 -15.54 15.55 2.36
N ASP A 80 -16.61 16.09 1.76
CA ASP A 80 -16.64 17.48 1.32
C ASP A 80 -16.56 18.45 2.50
N GLY A 81 -15.79 19.51 2.35
CA GLY A 81 -15.56 20.49 3.40
C GLY A 81 -14.75 21.70 2.91
N ALA A 82 -14.55 22.67 3.79
CA ALA A 82 -13.80 23.89 3.47
C ALA A 82 -12.32 23.62 3.16
N SER A 83 -11.76 22.54 3.71
CA SER A 83 -10.36 22.13 3.52
C SER A 83 -10.33 20.69 3.02
N VAL A 84 -10.25 20.51 1.72
CA VAL A 84 -10.08 19.20 1.09
C VAL A 84 -8.65 19.06 0.61
N ASP A 85 -7.98 17.97 1.01
CA ASP A 85 -6.67 17.58 0.51
C ASP A 85 -6.80 16.30 -0.33
N ILE A 86 -6.43 16.39 -1.60
CA ILE A 86 -6.39 15.24 -2.51
C ILE A 86 -5.12 14.46 -2.20
N ASN A 87 -5.27 13.34 -1.51
CA ASN A 87 -4.16 12.56 -1.00
C ASN A 87 -4.11 11.17 -1.64
N PRO A 88 -3.09 10.86 -2.47
CA PRO A 88 -2.94 9.55 -3.10
C PRO A 88 -2.87 8.37 -2.11
N ALA A 89 -2.43 8.61 -0.87
CA ALA A 89 -2.36 7.57 0.15
C ALA A 89 -3.75 7.04 0.58
N ASN A 90 -4.81 7.78 0.32
CA ASN A 90 -6.18 7.33 0.59
C ASN A 90 -6.70 6.34 -0.47
N GLY A 91 -6.14 6.38 -1.67
CA GLY A 91 -6.49 5.53 -2.80
C GLY A 91 -6.28 6.24 -4.13
N GLY A 92 -5.96 5.48 -5.17
CA GLY A 92 -5.76 6.00 -6.54
C GLY A 92 -7.06 6.45 -7.21
N ILE A 93 -8.22 5.99 -6.73
CA ILE A 93 -9.54 6.37 -7.21
C ILE A 93 -10.29 7.06 -6.07
N GLN A 94 -10.72 8.31 -6.30
CA GLN A 94 -11.41 9.09 -5.27
C GLN A 94 -12.73 9.65 -5.81
N LEU A 95 -13.80 9.48 -5.04
CA LEU A 95 -15.13 9.98 -5.32
C LEU A 95 -15.38 11.25 -4.50
N TRP A 96 -15.85 12.31 -5.16
CA TRP A 96 -16.13 13.58 -4.49
C TRP A 96 -17.46 14.18 -4.96
N THR A 97 -18.40 14.31 -4.05
CA THR A 97 -19.63 15.05 -4.27
C THR A 97 -19.51 16.43 -3.64
N LEU A 98 -19.62 17.47 -4.45
CA LEU A 98 -19.49 18.86 -4.01
C LEU A 98 -20.72 19.34 -3.27
N GLY A 99 -20.55 19.89 -2.07
CA GLY A 99 -21.58 20.62 -1.33
C GLY A 99 -21.42 22.15 -1.39
N ALA A 100 -20.30 22.63 -1.98
CA ALA A 100 -20.03 24.04 -2.25
C ALA A 100 -18.85 24.15 -3.24
N SER A 101 -18.60 25.35 -3.76
CA SER A 101 -17.37 25.59 -4.53
C SER A 101 -16.13 25.43 -3.64
N ARG A 102 -15.09 24.76 -4.15
CA ARG A 102 -13.94 24.34 -3.36
C ARG A 102 -12.60 24.76 -3.98
N THR A 103 -11.60 24.87 -3.12
CA THR A 103 -10.19 25.10 -3.49
C THR A 103 -9.35 24.04 -2.78
N PRO A 104 -9.21 22.84 -3.38
CA PRO A 104 -8.48 21.74 -2.75
C PRO A 104 -6.97 21.98 -2.74
N THR A 105 -6.28 21.23 -1.86
CA THR A 105 -4.83 21.06 -1.86
C THR A 105 -4.46 19.64 -2.29
N ALA A 106 -3.19 19.37 -2.55
CA ALA A 106 -2.63 18.06 -2.81
C ALA A 106 -1.24 17.96 -2.16
N THR A 107 -1.19 18.21 -0.85
CA THR A 107 0.08 18.38 -0.12
C THR A 107 0.89 17.09 0.01
N ASN A 108 0.25 15.94 -0.13
CA ASN A 108 0.89 14.63 -0.03
C ASN A 108 1.10 13.95 -1.40
N MET A 109 0.85 14.64 -2.49
CA MET A 109 1.18 14.12 -3.82
C MET A 109 2.68 14.30 -4.05
N VAL A 110 3.32 13.26 -4.59
CA VAL A 110 4.74 13.26 -4.91
C VAL A 110 4.98 12.67 -6.30
N ALA A 111 6.13 12.98 -6.89
CA ALA A 111 6.49 12.53 -8.24
C ALA A 111 6.29 11.01 -8.43
N GLY A 112 5.62 10.65 -9.51
CA GLY A 112 5.28 9.27 -9.87
C GLY A 112 3.95 8.78 -9.30
N GLN A 113 3.23 9.59 -8.53
CA GLN A 113 1.87 9.27 -8.07
C GLN A 113 0.82 9.87 -8.99
N SER A 114 -0.35 9.22 -9.02
CA SER A 114 -1.55 9.68 -9.72
C SER A 114 -2.80 9.46 -8.89
N VAL A 115 -3.82 10.26 -9.14
CA VAL A 115 -5.17 10.12 -8.57
C VAL A 115 -6.19 10.35 -9.66
N THR A 116 -7.16 9.47 -9.77
CA THR A 116 -8.35 9.64 -10.59
C THR A 116 -9.50 10.10 -9.72
N LEU A 117 -9.97 11.32 -9.94
CA LEU A 117 -11.12 11.91 -9.25
C LEU A 117 -12.39 11.69 -10.07
N LEU A 118 -13.44 11.19 -9.45
CA LEU A 118 -14.80 11.21 -9.96
C LEU A 118 -15.55 12.29 -9.19
N ILE A 119 -15.80 13.43 -9.86
CA ILE A 119 -16.41 14.60 -9.23
C ILE A 119 -17.85 14.72 -9.68
N ASP A 120 -18.77 14.70 -8.73
CA ASP A 120 -20.19 14.86 -8.92
C ASP A 120 -20.63 16.28 -8.55
N ASP A 121 -21.80 16.67 -9.11
CA ASP A 121 -22.49 17.92 -8.82
C ASP A 121 -21.78 19.22 -9.27
N GLY A 122 -21.41 19.24 -10.53
CA GLY A 122 -20.94 20.47 -11.19
C GLY A 122 -22.04 21.46 -11.56
N THR A 123 -23.31 21.21 -11.21
CA THR A 123 -24.44 22.10 -11.56
C THR A 123 -24.36 23.46 -10.88
N ALA A 124 -24.00 23.48 -9.60
CA ALA A 124 -24.02 24.68 -8.77
C ALA A 124 -22.64 25.09 -8.28
N TYR A 125 -21.65 24.21 -8.38
CA TYR A 125 -20.36 24.38 -7.73
C TYR A 125 -19.19 24.27 -8.70
N THR A 126 -18.08 24.91 -8.33
CA THR A 126 -16.85 24.93 -9.11
C THR A 126 -15.67 24.52 -8.24
N ILE A 127 -14.60 24.04 -8.88
CA ILE A 127 -13.32 23.79 -8.22
C ILE A 127 -12.29 24.79 -8.75
N THR A 128 -11.62 25.47 -7.81
CA THR A 128 -10.49 26.34 -8.09
C THR A 128 -9.20 25.58 -7.79
N TRP A 129 -8.40 25.33 -8.80
CA TRP A 129 -7.19 24.51 -8.72
C TRP A 129 -5.90 25.29 -8.40
N SER A 130 -6.03 26.57 -8.05
CA SER A 130 -4.89 27.46 -7.85
C SER A 130 -3.95 27.05 -6.72
N SER A 131 -4.47 26.41 -5.66
CA SER A 131 -3.65 25.94 -4.53
C SER A 131 -2.76 24.75 -4.88
N ILE A 132 -3.15 23.96 -5.90
CA ILE A 132 -2.34 22.84 -6.40
C ILE A 132 -1.42 23.33 -7.53
N GLY A 133 -1.85 24.34 -8.31
CA GLY A 133 -1.09 24.82 -9.45
C GLY A 133 -1.07 23.85 -10.62
N VAL A 134 -2.20 23.20 -10.90
CA VAL A 134 -2.31 22.18 -11.95
C VAL A 134 -2.02 22.74 -13.33
N VAL A 135 -1.13 22.08 -14.06
CA VAL A 135 -0.87 22.31 -15.48
C VAL A 135 -1.78 21.41 -16.30
N TRP A 136 -2.77 21.99 -16.98
CA TRP A 136 -3.74 21.23 -17.77
C TRP A 136 -3.18 20.84 -19.13
N LEU A 137 -3.26 19.55 -19.49
CA LEU A 137 -2.65 19.02 -20.72
C LEU A 137 -3.57 19.12 -21.95
N ASP A 138 -4.87 19.07 -21.74
CA ASP A 138 -5.90 19.07 -22.80
C ASP A 138 -6.54 20.43 -23.03
N SER A 139 -6.24 21.42 -22.17
CA SER A 139 -6.75 22.78 -22.27
C SER A 139 -5.83 23.78 -21.57
N ALA A 140 -5.95 25.07 -21.93
CA ALA A 140 -5.19 26.14 -21.29
C ALA A 140 -5.73 26.51 -19.89
N SER A 141 -6.82 25.92 -19.46
CA SER A 141 -7.51 26.25 -18.20
C SER A 141 -8.16 25.02 -17.57
N ALA A 142 -8.47 25.13 -16.28
CA ALA A 142 -9.20 24.11 -15.56
C ALA A 142 -10.51 23.72 -16.27
N PRO A 143 -10.88 22.43 -16.29
CA PRO A 143 -12.10 21.97 -16.92
C PRO A 143 -13.33 22.48 -16.18
N THR A 144 -14.40 22.77 -16.95
CA THR A 144 -15.73 22.96 -16.39
C THR A 144 -16.31 21.61 -16.00
N LEU A 145 -16.85 21.49 -14.80
CA LEU A 145 -17.47 20.25 -14.33
C LEU A 145 -18.74 19.94 -15.12
N GLN A 146 -19.06 18.68 -15.26
CA GLN A 146 -20.31 18.20 -15.83
C GLN A 146 -21.48 18.59 -14.93
N THR A 147 -22.59 19.00 -15.57
CA THR A 147 -23.84 19.31 -14.86
C THR A 147 -24.71 18.07 -14.65
N THR A 148 -24.34 16.94 -15.23
CA THR A 148 -25.04 15.67 -15.07
C THR A 148 -24.00 14.54 -15.09
N GLY A 149 -24.02 13.70 -14.06
CA GLY A 149 -23.04 12.63 -13.89
C GLY A 149 -21.66 13.15 -13.43
N PHE A 150 -20.66 12.31 -13.56
CA PHE A 150 -19.32 12.61 -13.06
C PHE A 150 -18.45 13.33 -14.10
N THR A 151 -17.66 14.28 -13.62
CA THR A 151 -16.45 14.73 -14.31
C THR A 151 -15.29 13.88 -13.81
N ILE A 152 -14.58 13.22 -14.72
CA ILE A 152 -13.37 12.48 -14.38
C ILE A 152 -12.17 13.41 -14.55
N ILE A 153 -11.39 13.58 -13.49
CA ILE A 153 -10.14 14.34 -13.50
C ILE A 153 -9.01 13.40 -13.09
N GLU A 154 -8.01 13.31 -13.91
CA GLU A 154 -6.78 12.60 -13.60
C GLU A 154 -5.69 13.60 -13.26
N LEU A 155 -5.11 13.48 -12.08
CA LEU A 155 -3.96 14.27 -11.63
C LEU A 155 -2.76 13.33 -11.48
N PHE A 156 -1.59 13.80 -11.90
CA PHE A 156 -0.33 13.08 -11.69
C PHE A 156 0.83 14.05 -11.55
N GLU A 157 1.83 13.67 -10.75
CA GLU A 157 2.98 14.52 -10.50
C GLU A 157 4.23 14.02 -11.21
N VAL A 158 4.93 14.93 -11.89
CA VAL A 158 6.25 14.69 -12.49
C VAL A 158 7.21 15.77 -12.01
N GLY A 159 8.27 15.36 -11.34
CA GLY A 159 9.17 16.29 -10.67
C GLY A 159 8.47 16.98 -9.51
N THR A 160 8.17 18.26 -9.64
CA THR A 160 7.42 19.08 -8.68
C THR A 160 6.17 19.70 -9.29
N THR A 161 5.78 19.23 -10.46
CA THR A 161 4.65 19.79 -11.21
C THR A 161 3.51 18.80 -11.26
N VAL A 162 2.34 19.23 -10.82
CA VAL A 162 1.10 18.46 -10.96
C VAL A 162 0.47 18.77 -12.31
N TYR A 163 0.31 17.73 -13.11
CA TYR A 163 -0.40 17.77 -14.38
C TYR A 163 -1.82 17.26 -14.21
N GLY A 164 -2.74 17.78 -15.00
CA GLY A 164 -4.12 17.35 -14.99
C GLY A 164 -4.70 17.22 -16.38
N LEU A 165 -5.61 16.27 -16.53
CA LEU A 165 -6.48 16.13 -17.68
C LEU A 165 -7.90 15.79 -17.23
N ALA A 166 -8.89 16.17 -18.04
CA ALA A 166 -10.28 15.91 -17.74
C ALA A 166 -10.96 15.11 -18.86
N ARG A 167 -11.80 14.18 -18.45
CA ARG A 167 -12.68 13.43 -19.36
C ARG A 167 -14.14 13.70 -18.98
N ARG A 168 -14.95 13.93 -20.00
CA ARG A 168 -16.38 14.24 -19.88
C ARG A 168 -17.19 13.19 -20.58
#